data_5451345b9505e5b6e3dc5988897f2a57
#
_entry.id   5451345b9505e5b6e3dc5988897f2a57
#
_cell.length_a   1.000
_cell.length_b   1.000
_cell.length_c   1.000
_cell.angle_alpha   90.00
_cell.angle_beta   90.00
_cell.angle_gamma   90.00
#
_symmetry.space_group_name_H-M   'P 1'
#
loop_
_entity.id
_entity.type
_entity.pdbx_description
1 polymer ?
#
loop_
_entity_poly.entity_id
_entity_poly.type
_entity_poly.pdbx_seq_one_letter_code
_entity_poly.pdbx_strand_id
1 'polypeptide(L)'
;MKIVLTDCATVVSNSDLDLTRLEAFGDVTYYDETPAELTAERIKDADVVILNKTVIGKRELAAAKNLKLIALFATGYNNIDVNYAAERGVAVCNAGVYSTSAVAQHTFAFILEHASAVAEYDKVVREGDWIRSRLFAVFSKPTSELAGRTLGIFGLGAIGTQVARIANAFDMRVIAYSRTPKDIDGVEFVSFDELLAQSDYLTLHCPLTDKTAKMFDAQAFAKMKDGAYFINTARGGVIDEYALRDAVTSGKLSGAGIDVLTVEPMSLDCPLYNVPGITVTPHIAWAPLETRTRLLDIVISNLEAFIAGTPKNKVN
;
A
#
# COMPACT_ATOMS: atom_id res chain seq x y z
N MET A 1 -20.11 0.72 25.96
CA MET A 1 -20.30 1.39 24.65
C MET A 1 -20.75 0.35 23.64
N LYS A 2 -21.53 0.75 22.63
CA LYS A 2 -21.82 -0.11 21.48
C LYS A 2 -20.78 0.14 20.40
N ILE A 3 -20.00 -0.88 20.08
CA ILE A 3 -18.91 -0.83 19.12
C ILE A 3 -19.30 -1.69 17.91
N VAL A 4 -19.15 -1.16 16.71
CA VAL A 4 -19.44 -1.91 15.48
C VAL A 4 -18.19 -1.95 14.60
N LEU A 5 -17.71 -3.16 14.30
CA LEU A 5 -16.71 -3.42 13.26
C LEU A 5 -17.42 -3.76 11.95
N THR A 6 -17.16 -3.01 10.90
CA THR A 6 -17.95 -3.10 9.67
C THR A 6 -17.36 -4.00 8.60
N ASP A 7 -16.06 -4.34 8.69
CA ASP A 7 -15.33 -5.03 7.61
C ASP A 7 -14.14 -5.86 8.12
N CYS A 8 -14.40 -6.76 9.10
CA CYS A 8 -13.39 -7.59 9.78
C CYS A 8 -12.53 -8.41 8.81
N ALA A 9 -13.13 -8.97 7.76
CA ALA A 9 -12.44 -9.78 6.77
C ALA A 9 -11.32 -9.01 6.01
N THR A 10 -11.32 -7.68 6.08
CA THR A 10 -10.24 -6.87 5.48
C THR A 10 -8.98 -6.82 6.34
N VAL A 11 -9.05 -7.23 7.61
CA VAL A 11 -7.92 -7.16 8.56
C VAL A 11 -7.60 -8.50 9.22
N VAL A 12 -8.49 -9.48 9.16
CA VAL A 12 -8.31 -10.83 9.71
C VAL A 12 -8.20 -11.84 8.58
N SER A 13 -7.26 -12.77 8.65
CA SER A 13 -7.11 -13.90 7.74
C SER A 13 -7.10 -15.19 8.56
N ASN A 14 -8.06 -16.11 8.29
CA ASN A 14 -8.15 -17.40 8.97
C ASN A 14 -8.12 -17.30 10.53
N SER A 15 -8.78 -16.29 11.09
CA SER A 15 -8.82 -16.04 12.55
C SER A 15 -7.44 -15.81 13.19
N ASP A 16 -6.48 -15.29 12.46
CA ASP A 16 -5.09 -15.11 12.91
C ASP A 16 -4.87 -13.85 13.77
N LEU A 17 -5.87 -12.95 13.85
CA LEU A 17 -5.84 -11.73 14.66
C LEU A 17 -6.95 -11.74 15.70
N ASP A 18 -6.60 -11.61 16.97
CA ASP A 18 -7.55 -11.62 18.09
C ASP A 18 -8.24 -10.27 18.27
N LEU A 19 -9.40 -10.11 17.63
CA LEU A 19 -10.24 -8.92 17.76
C LEU A 19 -11.05 -8.89 19.07
N THR A 20 -11.15 -10.01 19.83
CA THR A 20 -11.93 -10.07 21.09
C THR A 20 -11.36 -9.12 22.15
N ARG A 21 -10.11 -8.69 22.02
CA ARG A 21 -9.51 -7.64 22.85
C ARG A 21 -10.30 -6.33 22.84
N LEU A 22 -11.11 -6.08 21.82
CA LEU A 22 -11.99 -4.90 21.73
C LEU A 22 -13.19 -5.00 22.67
N GLU A 23 -13.59 -6.20 23.10
CA GLU A 23 -14.72 -6.44 24.01
C GLU A 23 -14.47 -5.87 25.41
N ALA A 24 -13.21 -5.60 25.78
CA ALA A 24 -12.87 -4.89 27.01
C ALA A 24 -13.46 -3.46 27.08
N PHE A 25 -13.86 -2.88 25.94
CA PHE A 25 -14.36 -1.51 25.83
C PHE A 25 -15.90 -1.42 25.72
N GLY A 26 -16.58 -2.54 25.52
CA GLY A 26 -18.04 -2.55 25.42
C GLY A 26 -18.63 -3.74 24.67
N ASP A 27 -19.87 -3.60 24.26
CA ASP A 27 -20.59 -4.58 23.46
C ASP A 27 -20.19 -4.42 21.98
N VAL A 28 -19.53 -5.45 21.42
CA VAL A 28 -18.93 -5.40 20.09
C VAL A 28 -19.73 -6.27 19.12
N THR A 29 -20.15 -5.65 18.01
CA THR A 29 -20.77 -6.36 16.89
C THR A 29 -19.78 -6.41 15.73
N TYR A 30 -19.53 -7.63 15.24
CA TYR A 30 -18.59 -7.89 14.14
C TYR A 30 -19.33 -8.21 12.85
N TYR A 31 -18.93 -7.55 11.77
CA TYR A 31 -19.33 -7.88 10.41
C TYR A 31 -18.08 -8.17 9.57
N ASP A 32 -18.06 -9.29 8.89
CA ASP A 32 -16.96 -9.64 7.98
C ASP A 32 -16.86 -8.64 6.83
N GLU A 33 -18.03 -8.29 6.26
CA GLU A 33 -18.19 -7.30 5.21
C GLU A 33 -19.49 -6.53 5.42
N THR A 34 -19.51 -5.25 5.07
CA THR A 34 -20.73 -4.43 5.10
C THR A 34 -21.00 -3.83 3.74
N PRO A 35 -22.03 -4.32 3.01
CA PRO A 35 -22.52 -3.68 1.79
C PRO A 35 -22.91 -2.22 2.01
N ALA A 36 -22.65 -1.37 1.01
CA ALA A 36 -22.86 0.07 1.13
C ALA A 36 -24.29 0.45 1.53
N GLU A 37 -25.29 -0.29 1.04
CA GLU A 37 -26.72 -0.06 1.36
C GLU A 37 -27.06 -0.39 2.82
N LEU A 38 -26.33 -1.29 3.47
CA LEU A 38 -26.54 -1.70 4.86
C LEU A 38 -25.71 -0.89 5.87
N THR A 39 -24.73 -0.12 5.42
CA THR A 39 -23.79 0.59 6.33
C THR A 39 -24.54 1.47 7.33
N ALA A 40 -25.43 2.32 6.85
CA ALA A 40 -26.20 3.23 7.71
C ALA A 40 -27.06 2.49 8.76
N GLU A 41 -27.68 1.36 8.37
CA GLU A 41 -28.51 0.54 9.27
C GLU A 41 -27.65 -0.13 10.35
N ARG A 42 -26.50 -0.70 9.98
CA ARG A 42 -25.63 -1.41 10.91
C ARG A 42 -24.98 -0.53 11.97
N ILE A 43 -24.70 0.74 11.62
CA ILE A 43 -24.03 1.67 12.55
C ILE A 43 -24.97 2.62 13.29
N LYS A 44 -26.30 2.61 13.02
CA LYS A 44 -27.27 3.60 13.51
C LYS A 44 -27.27 3.78 15.04
N ASP A 45 -27.02 2.69 15.79
CA ASP A 45 -27.04 2.68 17.25
C ASP A 45 -25.62 2.64 17.86
N ALA A 46 -24.56 2.72 17.04
CA ALA A 46 -23.18 2.64 17.49
C ALA A 46 -22.74 3.92 18.21
N ASP A 47 -22.01 3.76 19.31
CA ASP A 47 -21.19 4.82 19.93
C ASP A 47 -19.83 4.94 19.22
N VAL A 48 -19.27 3.80 18.76
CA VAL A 48 -17.98 3.71 18.09
C VAL A 48 -18.12 2.82 16.85
N VAL A 49 -17.55 3.26 15.75
CA VAL A 49 -17.38 2.47 14.53
C VAL A 49 -15.90 2.23 14.31
N ILE A 50 -15.53 0.97 14.10
CA ILE A 50 -14.18 0.57 13.71
C ILE A 50 -14.26 -0.01 12.30
N LEU A 51 -13.37 0.44 11.41
CA LEU A 51 -13.41 0.05 10.00
C LEU A 51 -12.04 0.13 9.34
N ASN A 52 -11.90 -0.49 8.17
CA ASN A 52 -10.75 -0.33 7.28
C ASN A 52 -11.17 0.35 5.96
N LYS A 53 -12.11 -0.25 5.24
CA LYS A 53 -12.47 0.16 3.86
C LYS A 53 -13.93 0.60 3.70
N THR A 54 -14.79 0.31 4.67
CA THR A 54 -16.19 0.75 4.63
C THR A 54 -16.28 2.27 4.44
N VAL A 55 -17.15 2.72 3.54
CA VAL A 55 -17.36 4.14 3.26
C VAL A 55 -18.35 4.72 4.26
N ILE A 56 -17.97 5.80 4.93
CA ILE A 56 -18.81 6.56 5.87
C ILE A 56 -18.95 7.99 5.36
N GLY A 57 -20.02 8.24 4.64
CA GLY A 57 -20.38 9.57 4.13
C GLY A 57 -21.44 10.26 5.00
N LYS A 58 -22.01 11.33 4.46
CA LYS A 58 -23.07 12.13 5.16
C LYS A 58 -24.29 11.29 5.53
N ARG A 59 -24.70 10.34 4.66
CA ARG A 59 -25.87 9.48 4.92
C ARG A 59 -25.65 8.61 6.15
N GLU A 60 -24.51 7.95 6.22
CA GLU A 60 -24.12 7.04 7.31
C GLU A 60 -23.96 7.81 8.62
N LEU A 61 -23.24 8.93 8.57
CA LEU A 61 -23.06 9.82 9.72
C LEU A 61 -24.40 10.37 10.23
N ALA A 62 -25.31 10.76 9.34
CA ALA A 62 -26.62 11.28 9.74
C ALA A 62 -27.50 10.21 10.42
N ALA A 63 -27.36 8.93 10.02
CA ALA A 63 -28.09 7.82 10.60
C ALA A 63 -27.58 7.46 12.01
N ALA A 64 -26.28 7.55 12.24
CA ALA A 64 -25.61 7.17 13.49
C ALA A 64 -25.68 8.31 14.54
N LYS A 65 -26.82 8.44 15.22
CA LYS A 65 -27.07 9.59 16.12
C LYS A 65 -26.21 9.59 17.38
N ASN A 66 -25.80 8.42 17.85
CA ASN A 66 -25.00 8.25 19.08
C ASN A 66 -23.50 8.20 18.82
N LEU A 67 -23.08 8.20 17.55
CA LEU A 67 -21.69 8.02 17.15
C LEU A 67 -20.79 9.14 17.68
N LYS A 68 -19.71 8.76 18.32
CA LYS A 68 -18.72 9.67 18.94
C LYS A 68 -17.32 9.49 18.37
N LEU A 69 -17.00 8.26 17.90
CA LEU A 69 -15.67 7.92 17.39
C LEU A 69 -15.78 7.03 16.17
N ILE A 70 -14.97 7.33 15.17
CA ILE A 70 -14.59 6.41 14.09
C ILE A 70 -13.10 6.12 14.24
N ALA A 71 -12.74 4.84 14.42
CA ALA A 71 -11.35 4.40 14.48
C ALA A 71 -11.02 3.55 13.25
N LEU A 72 -9.96 3.93 12.52
CA LEU A 72 -9.59 3.26 11.27
C LEU A 72 -8.45 2.26 11.47
N PHE A 73 -8.61 1.08 10.91
CA PHE A 73 -7.52 0.13 10.64
C PHE A 73 -6.71 0.55 9.40
N ALA A 74 -6.39 1.84 9.29
CA ALA A 74 -5.67 2.39 8.14
C ALA A 74 -4.96 3.72 8.47
N THR A 75 -3.93 4.05 7.69
CA THR A 75 -3.37 5.41 7.64
C THR A 75 -4.25 6.34 6.79
N GLY A 76 -4.72 5.85 5.63
CA GLY A 76 -5.62 6.60 4.75
C GLY A 76 -7.05 6.65 5.30
N TYR A 77 -7.73 7.78 5.12
CA TYR A 77 -9.10 8.02 5.60
C TYR A 77 -10.01 8.65 4.53
N ASN A 78 -9.65 8.47 3.26
CA ASN A 78 -10.41 9.02 2.12
C ASN A 78 -11.83 8.45 1.99
N ASN A 79 -12.12 7.34 2.65
CA ASN A 79 -13.42 6.71 2.74
C ASN A 79 -14.34 7.33 3.80
N ILE A 80 -13.89 8.37 4.53
CA ILE A 80 -14.67 9.06 5.57
C ILE A 80 -14.89 10.52 5.17
N ASP A 81 -16.12 11.02 5.31
CA ASP A 81 -16.40 12.46 5.26
C ASP A 81 -16.00 13.10 6.59
N VAL A 82 -14.69 13.40 6.72
CA VAL A 82 -14.09 13.93 7.95
C VAL A 82 -14.62 15.32 8.31
N ASN A 83 -15.00 16.11 7.31
CA ASN A 83 -15.55 17.44 7.54
C ASN A 83 -16.93 17.34 8.18
N TYR A 84 -17.82 16.52 7.63
CA TYR A 84 -19.15 16.32 8.20
C TYR A 84 -19.08 15.56 9.54
N ALA A 85 -18.13 14.66 9.73
CA ALA A 85 -17.86 14.05 11.03
C ALA A 85 -17.50 15.11 12.09
N ALA A 86 -16.62 16.07 11.74
CA ALA A 86 -16.26 17.19 12.62
C ALA A 86 -17.48 18.08 12.98
N GLU A 87 -18.32 18.43 12.00
CA GLU A 87 -19.57 19.18 12.21
C GLU A 87 -20.51 18.47 13.20
N ARG A 88 -20.50 17.14 13.19
CA ARG A 88 -21.28 16.27 14.07
C ARG A 88 -20.63 16.03 15.44
N GLY A 89 -19.42 16.53 15.67
CA GLY A 89 -18.66 16.27 16.89
C GLY A 89 -18.14 14.83 16.99
N VAL A 90 -18.08 14.08 15.87
CA VAL A 90 -17.55 12.72 15.79
C VAL A 90 -16.05 12.79 15.57
N ALA A 91 -15.25 12.24 16.48
CA ALA A 91 -13.80 12.13 16.31
C ALA A 91 -13.48 11.04 15.26
N VAL A 92 -12.56 11.34 14.37
CA VAL A 92 -12.02 10.37 13.41
C VAL A 92 -10.54 10.16 13.72
N CYS A 93 -10.15 8.92 14.07
CA CYS A 93 -8.79 8.56 14.45
C CYS A 93 -8.26 7.48 13.50
N ASN A 94 -7.14 7.77 12.84
CA ASN A 94 -6.47 6.81 11.97
C ASN A 94 -5.35 6.03 12.69
N ALA A 95 -4.63 5.17 11.99
CA ALA A 95 -3.54 4.37 12.58
C ALA A 95 -2.16 5.03 12.47
N GLY A 96 -2.07 6.26 11.92
CA GLY A 96 -0.76 6.91 11.73
C GLY A 96 0.20 6.07 10.89
N VAL A 97 1.44 5.92 11.37
CA VAL A 97 2.50 5.18 10.67
C VAL A 97 2.70 3.82 11.36
N TYR A 98 2.25 2.73 10.74
CA TYR A 98 2.31 1.38 11.31
C TYR A 98 2.96 0.33 10.41
N SER A 99 2.95 0.51 9.09
CA SER A 99 3.32 -0.49 8.09
C SER A 99 4.66 -0.24 7.39
N THR A 100 5.49 0.67 7.89
CA THR A 100 6.73 1.11 7.23
C THR A 100 7.61 -0.05 6.81
N SER A 101 7.94 -0.96 7.74
CA SER A 101 8.82 -2.10 7.47
C SER A 101 8.18 -3.09 6.50
N ALA A 102 6.87 -3.37 6.65
CA ALA A 102 6.16 -4.31 5.79
C ALA A 102 6.11 -3.81 4.33
N VAL A 103 5.77 -2.53 4.11
CA VAL A 103 5.70 -1.96 2.76
C VAL A 103 7.10 -1.90 2.13
N ALA A 104 8.13 -1.55 2.89
CA ALA A 104 9.51 -1.57 2.40
C ALA A 104 9.96 -2.99 2.02
N GLN A 105 9.62 -4.00 2.85
CA GLN A 105 9.88 -5.41 2.55
C GLN A 105 9.17 -5.85 1.26
N HIS A 106 7.89 -5.50 1.10
CA HIS A 106 7.11 -5.86 -0.09
C HIS A 106 7.64 -5.18 -1.36
N THR A 107 8.09 -3.92 -1.26
CA THR A 107 8.81 -3.23 -2.34
C THR A 107 10.04 -4.02 -2.78
N PHE A 108 10.85 -4.48 -1.82
CA PHE A 108 12.03 -5.30 -2.13
C PHE A 108 11.67 -6.72 -2.61
N ALA A 109 10.52 -7.28 -2.22
CA ALA A 109 10.06 -8.54 -2.80
C ALA A 109 9.84 -8.42 -4.31
N PHE A 110 9.22 -7.34 -4.80
CA PHE A 110 9.11 -7.06 -6.23
C PHE A 110 10.49 -6.85 -6.90
N ILE A 111 11.38 -6.08 -6.28
CA ILE A 111 12.73 -5.82 -6.82
C ILE A 111 13.52 -7.13 -6.94
N LEU A 112 13.53 -7.94 -5.88
CA LEU A 112 14.28 -9.20 -5.83
C LEU A 112 13.69 -10.26 -6.77
N GLU A 113 12.35 -10.35 -6.88
CA GLU A 113 11.73 -11.26 -7.84
C GLU A 113 12.06 -10.86 -9.29
N HIS A 114 12.02 -9.57 -9.60
CA HIS A 114 12.45 -9.10 -10.93
C HIS A 114 13.94 -9.37 -11.20
N ALA A 115 14.81 -9.11 -10.23
CA ALA A 115 16.26 -9.25 -10.39
C ALA A 115 16.71 -10.72 -10.46
N SER A 116 16.12 -11.59 -9.61
CA SER A 116 16.58 -12.98 -9.41
C SER A 116 15.68 -14.02 -10.08
N ALA A 117 14.42 -13.67 -10.43
CA ALA A 117 13.43 -14.54 -11.06
C ALA A 117 13.25 -15.90 -10.34
N VAL A 118 13.19 -15.88 -9.00
CA VAL A 118 13.18 -17.10 -8.16
C VAL A 118 11.98 -17.99 -8.47
N ALA A 119 10.78 -17.41 -8.62
CA ALA A 119 9.56 -18.16 -8.93
C ALA A 119 9.65 -18.82 -10.33
N GLU A 120 10.22 -18.13 -11.32
CA GLU A 120 10.41 -18.67 -12.66
C GLU A 120 11.40 -19.84 -12.67
N TYR A 121 12.52 -19.72 -11.96
CA TYR A 121 13.51 -20.80 -11.86
C TYR A 121 13.02 -22.00 -11.05
N ASP A 122 12.21 -21.79 -10.00
CA ASP A 122 11.53 -22.89 -9.31
C ASP A 122 10.61 -23.67 -10.27
N LYS A 123 9.87 -22.96 -11.13
CA LYS A 123 9.03 -23.57 -12.17
C LYS A 123 9.85 -24.43 -13.14
N VAL A 124 10.98 -23.92 -13.66
CA VAL A 124 11.91 -24.65 -14.53
C VAL A 124 12.38 -25.97 -13.88
N VAL A 125 12.67 -25.93 -12.57
CA VAL A 125 13.07 -27.14 -11.83
C VAL A 125 11.90 -28.12 -11.69
N ARG A 126 10.69 -27.64 -11.32
CA ARG A 126 9.48 -28.48 -11.18
C ARG A 126 9.04 -29.11 -12.48
N GLU A 127 9.22 -28.44 -13.62
CA GLU A 127 8.94 -28.96 -14.95
C GLU A 127 9.98 -29.97 -15.42
N GLY A 128 11.07 -30.15 -14.65
CA GLY A 128 12.13 -31.14 -14.90
C GLY A 128 13.17 -30.72 -15.94
N ASP A 129 13.18 -29.44 -16.35
CA ASP A 129 14.12 -28.97 -17.38
C ASP A 129 15.58 -29.09 -16.90
N TRP A 130 15.83 -28.82 -15.62
CA TRP A 130 17.17 -29.03 -15.07
C TRP A 130 17.56 -30.52 -14.98
N ILE A 131 16.59 -31.40 -14.67
CA ILE A 131 16.83 -32.86 -14.65
C ILE A 131 17.21 -33.35 -16.03
N ARG A 132 16.57 -32.82 -17.09
CA ARG A 132 16.86 -33.17 -18.48
C ARG A 132 18.10 -32.49 -19.03
N SER A 133 18.59 -31.45 -18.40
CA SER A 133 19.80 -30.73 -18.84
C SER A 133 21.08 -31.55 -18.58
N ARG A 134 22.02 -31.47 -19.50
CA ARG A 134 23.38 -31.95 -19.30
C ARG A 134 24.31 -30.89 -18.70
N LEU A 135 23.80 -29.66 -18.53
CA LEU A 135 24.59 -28.54 -18.04
C LEU A 135 24.44 -28.42 -16.52
N PHE A 136 25.47 -27.91 -15.87
CA PHE A 136 25.47 -27.61 -14.44
C PHE A 136 24.37 -26.63 -14.05
N ALA A 137 24.15 -25.63 -14.90
CA ALA A 137 23.12 -24.59 -14.68
C ALA A 137 22.25 -24.44 -15.93
N VAL A 138 21.00 -24.02 -15.73
CA VAL A 138 20.04 -23.71 -16.79
C VAL A 138 19.71 -22.23 -16.70
N PHE A 139 19.88 -21.47 -17.78
CA PHE A 139 19.59 -20.05 -17.87
C PHE A 139 18.32 -19.84 -18.73
N SER A 140 17.15 -19.91 -18.13
CA SER A 140 15.85 -19.73 -18.80
C SER A 140 15.45 -18.25 -18.93
N LYS A 141 15.95 -17.41 -18.02
CA LYS A 141 15.65 -15.98 -17.96
C LYS A 141 16.90 -15.19 -17.54
N PRO A 142 17.15 -14.01 -18.12
CA PRO A 142 18.19 -13.12 -17.62
C PRO A 142 17.92 -12.71 -16.17
N THR A 143 18.95 -12.77 -15.35
CA THR A 143 18.96 -12.22 -14.00
C THR A 143 19.91 -11.03 -13.92
N SER A 144 19.77 -10.21 -12.89
CA SER A 144 20.62 -9.04 -12.69
C SER A 144 21.04 -8.89 -11.24
N GLU A 145 22.20 -8.30 -11.03
CA GLU A 145 22.71 -7.91 -9.74
C GLU A 145 22.21 -6.52 -9.37
N LEU A 146 21.87 -6.28 -8.10
CA LEU A 146 21.39 -4.98 -7.62
C LEU A 146 22.54 -4.03 -7.31
N ALA A 147 23.71 -4.56 -6.92
CA ALA A 147 24.89 -3.74 -6.62
C ALA A 147 25.26 -2.83 -7.79
N GLY A 148 25.46 -1.55 -7.51
CA GLY A 148 25.76 -0.51 -8.50
C GLY A 148 24.57 -0.03 -9.34
N ARG A 149 23.39 -0.67 -9.24
CA ARG A 149 22.16 -0.17 -9.89
C ARG A 149 21.59 1.04 -9.15
N THR A 150 20.88 1.89 -9.87
CA THR A 150 20.25 3.07 -9.29
C THR A 150 18.81 2.79 -8.90
N LEU A 151 18.49 2.94 -7.60
CA LEU A 151 17.12 2.98 -7.11
C LEU A 151 16.64 4.42 -7.01
N GLY A 152 15.64 4.78 -7.80
CA GLY A 152 14.91 6.04 -7.69
C GLY A 152 13.73 5.91 -6.72
N ILE A 153 13.60 6.87 -5.79
CA ILE A 153 12.53 6.91 -4.80
C ILE A 153 11.70 8.18 -5.00
N PHE A 154 10.44 8.02 -5.39
CA PHE A 154 9.49 9.13 -5.45
C PHE A 154 8.72 9.24 -4.14
N GLY A 155 9.10 10.20 -3.29
CA GLY A 155 8.52 10.41 -1.96
C GLY A 155 9.34 9.79 -0.83
N LEU A 156 10.08 10.65 -0.08
CA LEU A 156 10.98 10.23 0.98
C LEU A 156 10.37 10.47 2.39
N GLY A 157 9.19 9.84 2.62
CA GLY A 157 8.56 9.72 3.93
C GLY A 157 9.16 8.54 4.73
N ALA A 158 8.47 8.07 5.77
CA ALA A 158 8.94 6.94 6.59
C ALA A 158 9.23 5.69 5.75
N ILE A 159 8.35 5.32 4.83
CA ILE A 159 8.52 4.15 3.96
C ILE A 159 9.69 4.35 2.98
N GLY A 160 9.72 5.48 2.25
CA GLY A 160 10.81 5.75 1.30
C GLY A 160 12.19 5.80 1.98
N THR A 161 12.26 6.33 3.18
CA THR A 161 13.50 6.31 3.99
C THR A 161 13.92 4.88 4.37
N GLN A 162 12.98 4.03 4.73
CA GLN A 162 13.28 2.64 5.04
C GLN A 162 13.72 1.86 3.78
N VAL A 163 13.08 2.11 2.64
CA VAL A 163 13.47 1.54 1.34
C VAL A 163 14.87 1.98 0.97
N ALA A 164 15.22 3.26 1.16
CA ALA A 164 16.57 3.77 0.91
C ALA A 164 17.64 3.04 1.75
N ARG A 165 17.37 2.81 3.04
CA ARG A 165 18.30 2.05 3.92
C ARG A 165 18.52 0.62 3.44
N ILE A 166 17.48 -0.06 2.98
CA ILE A 166 17.60 -1.42 2.45
C ILE A 166 18.38 -1.41 1.13
N ALA A 167 18.13 -0.43 0.26
CA ALA A 167 18.84 -0.28 -1.01
C ALA A 167 20.34 -0.07 -0.81
N ASN A 168 20.72 0.78 0.15
CA ASN A 168 22.12 0.99 0.50
C ASN A 168 22.80 -0.30 1.00
N ALA A 169 22.06 -1.19 1.70
CA ALA A 169 22.60 -2.48 2.13
C ALA A 169 22.77 -3.49 0.97
N PHE A 170 22.16 -3.22 -0.19
CA PHE A 170 22.40 -3.93 -1.44
C PHE A 170 23.41 -3.23 -2.35
N ASP A 171 24.16 -2.26 -1.83
CA ASP A 171 25.13 -1.47 -2.59
C ASP A 171 24.54 -0.75 -3.82
N MET A 172 23.25 -0.41 -3.76
CA MET A 172 22.59 0.39 -4.80
C MET A 172 22.91 1.86 -4.63
N ARG A 173 23.04 2.62 -5.73
CA ARG A 173 22.98 4.08 -5.69
C ARG A 173 21.53 4.52 -5.45
N VAL A 174 21.26 5.31 -4.42
CA VAL A 174 19.93 5.78 -4.10
C VAL A 174 19.77 7.24 -4.47
N ILE A 175 18.82 7.53 -5.37
CA ILE A 175 18.40 8.89 -5.72
C ILE A 175 16.95 9.09 -5.32
N ALA A 176 16.57 10.30 -4.93
CA ALA A 176 15.22 10.58 -4.47
C ALA A 176 14.69 11.92 -4.96
N TYR A 177 13.39 11.95 -5.23
CA TYR A 177 12.62 13.18 -5.40
C TYR A 177 11.57 13.28 -4.29
N SER A 178 11.56 14.42 -3.62
CA SER A 178 10.56 14.75 -2.60
C SER A 178 10.28 16.25 -2.63
N ARG A 179 9.04 16.63 -2.33
CA ARG A 179 8.63 18.04 -2.26
C ARG A 179 9.50 18.85 -1.28
N THR A 180 9.91 18.23 -0.19
CA THR A 180 10.79 18.82 0.80
C THR A 180 12.01 17.92 0.93
N PRO A 181 13.16 18.30 0.36
CA PRO A 181 14.41 17.58 0.52
C PRO A 181 14.79 17.44 1.99
N LYS A 182 15.39 16.31 2.34
CA LYS A 182 15.90 16.01 3.68
C LYS A 182 17.32 15.53 3.56
N ASP A 183 18.15 15.86 4.51
CA ASP A 183 19.48 15.27 4.59
C ASP A 183 19.34 13.83 5.13
N ILE A 184 19.56 12.86 4.27
CA ILE A 184 19.51 11.42 4.60
C ILE A 184 20.76 10.78 4.03
N ASP A 185 21.53 10.18 4.90
CA ASP A 185 22.78 9.51 4.55
C ASP A 185 22.56 8.45 3.45
N GLY A 186 23.44 8.47 2.44
CA GLY A 186 23.38 7.57 1.30
C GLY A 186 22.22 7.84 0.32
N VAL A 187 21.60 9.03 0.34
CA VAL A 187 20.53 9.43 -0.59
C VAL A 187 20.87 10.74 -1.28
N GLU A 188 20.93 10.73 -2.60
CA GLU A 188 21.11 11.91 -3.43
C GLU A 188 19.74 12.48 -3.85
N PHE A 189 19.49 13.75 -3.60
CA PHE A 189 18.26 14.42 -4.06
C PHE A 189 18.44 14.96 -5.49
N VAL A 190 17.47 14.64 -6.34
CA VAL A 190 17.48 15.01 -7.75
C VAL A 190 16.14 15.63 -8.17
N SER A 191 16.10 16.27 -9.35
CA SER A 191 14.85 16.70 -9.97
C SER A 191 13.99 15.50 -10.40
N PHE A 192 12.71 15.74 -10.68
CA PHE A 192 11.81 14.68 -11.15
C PHE A 192 12.28 14.08 -12.49
N ASP A 193 12.74 14.91 -13.43
CA ASP A 193 13.24 14.43 -14.71
C ASP A 193 14.54 13.60 -14.56
N GLU A 194 15.44 14.00 -13.66
CA GLU A 194 16.64 13.22 -13.35
C GLU A 194 16.29 11.90 -12.67
N LEU A 195 15.30 11.89 -11.76
CA LEU A 195 14.80 10.66 -11.14
C LEU A 195 14.35 9.66 -12.20
N LEU A 196 13.54 10.11 -13.16
CA LEU A 196 13.06 9.27 -14.27
C LEU A 196 14.22 8.76 -15.13
N ALA A 197 15.12 9.66 -15.55
CA ALA A 197 16.19 9.35 -16.50
C ALA A 197 17.30 8.47 -15.92
N GLN A 198 17.51 8.45 -14.61
CA GLN A 198 18.65 7.75 -14.00
C GLN A 198 18.26 6.45 -13.29
N SER A 199 16.97 6.19 -13.02
CA SER A 199 16.53 5.02 -12.26
C SER A 199 16.57 3.73 -13.09
N ASP A 200 17.25 2.71 -12.59
CA ASP A 200 17.11 1.33 -13.05
C ASP A 200 15.86 0.69 -12.43
N TYR A 201 15.61 0.99 -11.18
CA TYR A 201 14.40 0.67 -10.42
C TYR A 201 13.78 1.96 -9.90
N LEU A 202 12.49 2.18 -10.08
CA LEU A 202 11.80 3.36 -9.59
C LEU A 202 10.59 2.96 -8.75
N THR A 203 10.54 3.44 -7.50
CA THR A 203 9.48 3.09 -6.54
C THR A 203 8.77 4.32 -5.98
N LEU A 204 7.44 4.19 -5.78
CA LEU A 204 6.57 5.26 -5.31
C LEU A 204 6.21 5.08 -3.84
N HIS A 205 6.42 6.17 -3.05
CA HIS A 205 6.06 6.25 -1.63
C HIS A 205 5.45 7.62 -1.28
N CYS A 206 4.63 8.16 -2.18
CA CYS A 206 3.95 9.43 -2.02
C CYS A 206 2.44 9.24 -1.74
N PRO A 207 1.75 10.19 -1.11
CA PRO A 207 0.29 10.21 -1.05
C PRO A 207 -0.31 10.56 -2.42
N LEU A 208 -1.56 10.11 -2.65
CA LEU A 208 -2.38 10.61 -3.74
C LEU A 208 -2.95 11.98 -3.36
N THR A 209 -2.69 12.96 -4.19
CA THR A 209 -3.18 14.34 -4.09
C THR A 209 -3.45 14.87 -5.50
N ASP A 210 -4.09 16.02 -5.64
CA ASP A 210 -4.29 16.66 -6.95
C ASP A 210 -2.98 16.89 -7.74
N LYS A 211 -1.85 17.04 -7.02
CA LYS A 211 -0.53 17.24 -7.62
C LYS A 211 0.16 15.95 -8.02
N THR A 212 -0.20 14.83 -7.42
CA THR A 212 0.42 13.52 -7.69
C THR A 212 -0.49 12.60 -8.49
N ALA A 213 -1.77 12.98 -8.68
CA ALA A 213 -2.72 12.23 -9.49
C ALA A 213 -2.21 12.13 -10.94
N LYS A 214 -2.11 10.89 -11.45
CA LYS A 214 -1.61 10.55 -12.80
C LYS A 214 -0.27 11.22 -13.16
N MET A 215 0.58 11.49 -12.15
CA MET A 215 1.88 12.10 -12.37
C MET A 215 2.82 11.20 -13.18
N PHE A 216 2.60 9.88 -13.10
CA PHE A 216 3.29 8.91 -13.95
C PHE A 216 2.38 8.51 -15.12
N ASP A 217 2.36 9.38 -16.11
CA ASP A 217 1.66 9.23 -17.38
C ASP A 217 2.61 8.70 -18.50
N ALA A 218 2.13 8.65 -19.74
CA ALA A 218 2.92 8.18 -20.87
C ALA A 218 4.21 9.00 -21.10
N GLN A 219 4.20 10.29 -20.80
CA GLN A 219 5.38 11.15 -20.95
C GLN A 219 6.41 10.83 -19.86
N ALA A 220 5.97 10.60 -18.61
CA ALA A 220 6.85 10.22 -17.53
C ALA A 220 7.49 8.84 -17.80
N PHE A 221 6.72 7.84 -18.24
CA PHE A 221 7.28 6.53 -18.61
C PHE A 221 8.24 6.62 -19.80
N ALA A 222 7.95 7.46 -20.81
CA ALA A 222 8.85 7.65 -21.94
C ALA A 222 10.20 8.24 -21.55
N LYS A 223 10.27 9.05 -20.47
CA LYS A 223 11.53 9.63 -19.95
C LYS A 223 12.34 8.67 -19.10
N MET A 224 11.76 7.56 -18.61
CA MET A 224 12.50 6.56 -17.82
C MET A 224 13.59 5.89 -18.67
N LYS A 225 14.57 5.27 -18.00
CA LYS A 225 15.58 4.44 -18.70
C LYS A 225 14.91 3.29 -19.44
N ASP A 226 15.43 2.94 -20.60
CA ASP A 226 15.02 1.73 -21.32
C ASP A 226 15.36 0.50 -20.46
N GLY A 227 14.37 -0.37 -20.28
CA GLY A 227 14.50 -1.56 -19.44
C GLY A 227 14.44 -1.29 -17.92
N ALA A 228 14.07 -0.09 -17.46
CA ALA A 228 13.82 0.16 -16.06
C ALA A 228 12.64 -0.67 -15.53
N TYR A 229 12.66 -0.97 -14.22
CA TYR A 229 11.57 -1.65 -13.52
C TYR A 229 10.81 -0.67 -12.62
N PHE A 230 9.47 -0.68 -12.70
CA PHE A 230 8.63 0.27 -11.99
C PHE A 230 7.87 -0.38 -10.83
N ILE A 231 7.80 0.28 -9.66
CA ILE A 231 7.13 -0.27 -8.47
C ILE A 231 6.15 0.76 -7.88
N ASN A 232 4.89 0.33 -7.64
CA ASN A 232 3.91 1.14 -6.95
C ASN A 232 3.26 0.36 -5.78
N THR A 233 3.70 0.69 -4.57
CA THR A 233 3.10 0.25 -3.30
C THR A 233 2.46 1.41 -2.54
N ALA A 234 2.20 2.55 -3.23
CA ALA A 234 1.67 3.76 -2.63
C ALA A 234 0.15 3.92 -2.86
N ARG A 235 -0.26 4.39 -4.04
CA ARG A 235 -1.66 4.55 -4.45
C ARG A 235 -1.79 4.38 -5.96
N GLY A 236 -2.82 3.67 -6.42
CA GLY A 236 -3.05 3.43 -7.85
C GLY A 236 -3.23 4.70 -8.65
N GLY A 237 -4.01 5.66 -8.17
CA GLY A 237 -4.29 6.91 -8.88
C GLY A 237 -3.08 7.85 -9.11
N VAL A 238 -1.89 7.51 -8.61
CA VAL A 238 -0.64 8.26 -8.91
C VAL A 238 -0.15 7.97 -10.32
N ILE A 239 -0.55 6.84 -10.91
CA ILE A 239 -0.15 6.41 -12.25
C ILE A 239 -1.33 6.46 -13.22
N ASP A 240 -1.04 6.54 -14.49
CA ASP A 240 -1.95 6.14 -15.56
C ASP A 240 -1.70 4.67 -15.89
N GLU A 241 -2.66 3.80 -15.54
CA GLU A 241 -2.52 2.35 -15.68
C GLU A 241 -2.44 1.91 -17.14
N TYR A 242 -3.11 2.61 -18.08
CA TYR A 242 -2.99 2.34 -19.51
C TYR A 242 -1.60 2.67 -20.02
N ALA A 243 -1.04 3.82 -19.59
CA ALA A 243 0.30 4.23 -19.95
C ALA A 243 1.37 3.26 -19.41
N LEU A 244 1.20 2.75 -18.18
CA LEU A 244 2.09 1.73 -17.62
C LEU A 244 2.03 0.43 -18.44
N ARG A 245 0.83 -0.07 -18.75
CA ARG A 245 0.65 -1.25 -19.60
C ARG A 245 1.41 -1.10 -20.91
N ASP A 246 1.20 0.03 -21.58
CA ASP A 246 1.79 0.29 -22.90
C ASP A 246 3.32 0.40 -22.81
N ALA A 247 3.86 1.01 -21.75
CA ALA A 247 5.29 1.07 -21.50
C ALA A 247 5.93 -0.31 -21.27
N VAL A 248 5.25 -1.22 -20.58
CA VAL A 248 5.74 -2.59 -20.37
C VAL A 248 5.58 -3.42 -21.64
N THR A 249 4.44 -3.35 -22.31
CA THR A 249 4.18 -4.17 -23.52
C THR A 249 5.02 -3.76 -24.71
N SER A 250 5.42 -2.48 -24.80
CA SER A 250 6.36 -2.00 -25.81
C SER A 250 7.84 -2.35 -25.53
N GLY A 251 8.14 -2.84 -24.32
CA GLY A 251 9.52 -3.11 -23.87
C GLY A 251 10.28 -1.86 -23.41
N LYS A 252 9.62 -0.70 -23.29
CA LYS A 252 10.22 0.51 -22.70
C LYS A 252 10.62 0.26 -21.25
N LEU A 253 9.73 -0.40 -20.49
CA LEU A 253 10.01 -0.91 -19.15
C LEU A 253 10.21 -2.43 -19.21
N SER A 254 11.12 -2.95 -18.41
CA SER A 254 11.34 -4.41 -18.28
C SER A 254 10.21 -5.12 -17.54
N GLY A 255 9.40 -4.36 -16.80
CA GLY A 255 8.25 -4.85 -16.06
C GLY A 255 7.80 -3.87 -14.96
N ALA A 256 6.82 -4.30 -14.18
CA ALA A 256 6.34 -3.55 -13.03
C ALA A 256 5.85 -4.45 -11.89
N GLY A 257 6.00 -3.97 -10.63
CA GLY A 257 5.42 -4.53 -9.41
C GLY A 257 4.37 -3.57 -8.84
N ILE A 258 3.12 -4.00 -8.79
CA ILE A 258 1.97 -3.16 -8.44
C ILE A 258 1.20 -3.81 -7.29
N ASP A 259 1.10 -3.12 -6.15
CA ASP A 259 0.28 -3.59 -5.01
C ASP A 259 -1.07 -2.85 -4.92
N VAL A 260 -1.22 -1.73 -5.64
CA VAL A 260 -2.36 -0.82 -5.54
C VAL A 260 -2.90 -0.42 -6.91
N LEU A 261 -4.22 -0.30 -7.02
CA LEU A 261 -4.92 0.05 -8.25
C LEU A 261 -5.77 1.31 -8.07
N THR A 262 -6.15 1.92 -9.19
CA THR A 262 -7.08 3.07 -9.22
C THR A 262 -8.47 2.64 -8.74
N VAL A 263 -8.89 1.43 -9.12
CA VAL A 263 -10.14 0.79 -8.67
C VAL A 263 -9.80 -0.52 -7.97
N GLU A 264 -10.20 -0.66 -6.73
CA GLU A 264 -10.01 -1.83 -5.89
C GLU A 264 -11.36 -2.29 -5.32
N PRO A 265 -11.68 -3.61 -5.38
CA PRO A 265 -10.92 -4.70 -5.98
C PRO A 265 -10.75 -4.59 -7.49
N MET A 266 -9.73 -5.30 -8.05
CA MET A 266 -9.46 -5.33 -9.48
C MET A 266 -10.67 -5.87 -10.25
N SER A 267 -11.04 -5.22 -11.35
CA SER A 267 -12.05 -5.69 -12.30
C SER A 267 -11.41 -6.39 -13.51
N LEU A 268 -12.22 -7.13 -14.29
CA LEU A 268 -11.73 -7.82 -15.49
C LEU A 268 -11.27 -6.88 -16.62
N ASP A 269 -11.76 -5.64 -16.61
CA ASP A 269 -11.39 -4.57 -17.55
C ASP A 269 -10.20 -3.72 -17.04
N CYS A 270 -9.60 -4.08 -15.91
CA CYS A 270 -8.39 -3.41 -15.45
C CYS A 270 -7.28 -3.55 -16.51
N PRO A 271 -6.67 -2.43 -16.96
CA PRO A 271 -5.66 -2.47 -18.01
C PRO A 271 -4.39 -3.25 -17.63
N LEU A 272 -4.18 -3.51 -16.32
CA LEU A 272 -3.03 -4.27 -15.82
C LEU A 272 -3.35 -5.76 -15.61
N TYR A 273 -4.60 -6.18 -15.81
CA TYR A 273 -4.99 -7.57 -15.61
C TYR A 273 -4.32 -8.49 -16.63
N ASN A 274 -3.61 -9.51 -16.14
CA ASN A 274 -2.96 -10.56 -16.93
C ASN A 274 -1.97 -10.03 -18.00
N VAL A 275 -1.29 -8.90 -17.73
CA VAL A 275 -0.27 -8.35 -18.62
C VAL A 275 1.08 -9.00 -18.31
N PRO A 276 1.73 -9.66 -19.29
CA PRO A 276 3.07 -10.21 -19.12
C PRO A 276 4.08 -9.13 -18.69
N GLY A 277 4.89 -9.41 -17.68
CA GLY A 277 5.87 -8.46 -17.14
C GLY A 277 5.30 -7.55 -16.04
N ILE A 278 3.98 -7.56 -15.79
CA ILE A 278 3.39 -6.84 -14.65
C ILE A 278 2.99 -7.86 -13.59
N THR A 279 3.56 -7.73 -12.40
CA THR A 279 3.17 -8.50 -11.22
C THR A 279 2.23 -7.65 -10.37
N VAL A 280 1.03 -8.13 -10.08
CA VAL A 280 0.06 -7.43 -9.24
C VAL A 280 -0.19 -8.23 -7.98
N THR A 281 -0.15 -7.56 -6.82
CA THR A 281 -0.61 -8.10 -5.53
C THR A 281 -1.82 -7.33 -5.01
N PRO A 282 -2.76 -7.98 -4.28
CA PRO A 282 -4.07 -7.39 -4.00
C PRO A 282 -4.06 -6.49 -2.76
N HIS A 283 -3.26 -5.40 -2.79
CA HIS A 283 -3.11 -4.38 -1.74
C HIS A 283 -2.72 -4.98 -0.39
N ILE A 284 -1.68 -5.82 -0.39
CA ILE A 284 -1.22 -6.60 0.77
C ILE A 284 0.16 -6.18 1.30
N ALA A 285 0.80 -5.17 0.74
CA ALA A 285 2.11 -4.71 1.21
C ALA A 285 2.13 -4.36 2.71
N TRP A 286 0.98 -4.02 3.30
CA TRP A 286 0.82 -3.71 4.71
C TRP A 286 0.40 -4.90 5.59
N ALA A 287 0.04 -6.05 5.01
CA ALA A 287 -0.76 -7.12 5.62
C ALA A 287 -0.03 -8.21 6.44
N PRO A 288 1.30 -8.23 6.68
CA PRO A 288 1.90 -9.20 7.60
C PRO A 288 1.21 -9.20 8.97
N LEU A 289 1.13 -10.35 9.61
CA LEU A 289 0.45 -10.54 10.90
C LEU A 289 0.97 -9.58 11.98
N GLU A 290 2.27 -9.40 12.07
CA GLU A 290 2.91 -8.50 13.02
C GLU A 290 2.49 -7.03 12.78
N THR A 291 2.28 -6.67 11.53
CA THR A 291 1.82 -5.33 11.16
C THR A 291 0.35 -5.14 11.51
N ARG A 292 -0.50 -6.17 11.27
CA ARG A 292 -1.93 -6.14 11.64
C ARG A 292 -2.13 -6.18 13.15
N THR A 293 -1.28 -6.91 13.89
CA THR A 293 -1.27 -6.88 15.35
C THR A 293 -0.93 -5.48 15.88
N ARG A 294 0.11 -4.86 15.36
CA ARG A 294 0.47 -3.45 15.69
C ARG A 294 -0.65 -2.49 15.34
N LEU A 295 -1.34 -2.71 14.23
CA LEU A 295 -2.48 -1.91 13.81
C LEU A 295 -3.64 -2.02 14.80
N LEU A 296 -3.97 -3.23 15.27
CA LEU A 296 -4.95 -3.46 16.33
C LEU A 296 -4.56 -2.77 17.64
N ASP A 297 -3.28 -2.86 18.05
CA ASP A 297 -2.77 -2.16 19.24
C ASP A 297 -2.95 -0.64 19.14
N ILE A 298 -2.75 -0.07 17.96
CA ILE A 298 -2.97 1.37 17.73
C ILE A 298 -4.46 1.71 17.83
N VAL A 299 -5.36 0.91 17.25
CA VAL A 299 -6.80 1.12 17.34
C VAL A 299 -7.27 1.03 18.80
N ILE A 300 -6.79 0.05 19.56
CA ILE A 300 -7.05 -0.07 21.00
C ILE A 300 -6.55 1.18 21.73
N SER A 301 -5.31 1.61 21.48
CA SER A 301 -4.77 2.84 22.09
C SER A 301 -5.55 4.10 21.71
N ASN A 302 -6.10 4.19 20.51
CA ASN A 302 -6.98 5.28 20.11
C ASN A 302 -8.31 5.26 20.88
N LEU A 303 -8.90 4.07 21.11
CA LEU A 303 -10.09 3.90 21.94
C LEU A 303 -9.82 4.32 23.40
N GLU A 304 -8.74 3.82 24.01
CA GLU A 304 -8.35 4.18 25.38
C GLU A 304 -8.17 5.69 25.54
N ALA A 305 -7.45 6.30 24.62
CA ALA A 305 -7.19 7.74 24.62
C ALA A 305 -8.48 8.55 24.42
N PHE A 306 -9.39 8.08 23.56
CA PHE A 306 -10.70 8.71 23.36
C PHE A 306 -11.56 8.64 24.64
N ILE A 307 -11.62 7.49 25.30
CA ILE A 307 -12.35 7.31 26.57
C ILE A 307 -11.77 8.21 27.66
N ALA A 308 -10.45 8.37 27.70
CA ALA A 308 -9.77 9.28 28.63
C ALA A 308 -9.92 10.77 28.29
N GLY A 309 -10.65 11.14 27.21
CA GLY A 309 -10.84 12.52 26.77
C GLY A 309 -9.63 13.16 26.06
N THR A 310 -8.64 12.38 25.70
CA THR A 310 -7.39 12.82 25.01
C THR A 310 -7.15 12.05 23.70
N PRO A 311 -8.03 12.20 22.69
CA PRO A 311 -7.94 11.42 21.45
C PRO A 311 -6.57 11.52 20.79
N LYS A 312 -6.00 10.37 20.39
CA LYS A 312 -4.75 10.27 19.63
C LYS A 312 -5.04 10.05 18.15
N ASN A 313 -4.09 10.41 17.29
CA ASN A 313 -4.17 10.21 15.83
C ASN A 313 -5.47 10.78 15.21
N LYS A 314 -6.04 11.81 15.82
CA LYS A 314 -7.23 12.48 15.33
C LYS A 314 -6.92 13.25 14.06
N VAL A 315 -7.77 13.11 13.02
CA VAL A 315 -7.57 13.69 11.67
C VAL A 315 -8.61 14.76 11.29
N ASN A 316 -9.54 15.05 12.20
CA ASN A 316 -10.58 16.09 12.02
C ASN A 316 -10.75 17.03 13.21
#